data_9ec33e5e10c24adf9743270eed97ed02
#
_entry.id   9ec33e5e10c24adf9743270eed97ed02
#
_cell.length_a   1.000
_cell.length_b   1.000
_cell.length_c   1.000
_cell.angle_alpha   90.00
_cell.angle_beta   90.00
_cell.angle_gamma   90.00
#
_symmetry.space_group_name_H-M   'P 1'
#
loop_
_entity.id
_entity.type
_entity.pdbx_description
1 polymer ?
#
loop_
_entity_poly.entity_id
_entity_poly.type
_entity_poly.pdbx_seq_one_letter_code
_entity_poly.pdbx_strand_id
1 'polypeptide(L)'
;MLKEQMRTIGNINVTKTFIQCPYCNEKFGAYYDTQSTLVLKKQIRKHIAKLQTIRDEHQHRKELKAIEKKQKRLERESRILETKYNKEF
;
A
#
# COMPACT_ATOMS: atom_id res chain seq x y z
N MET A 1 3.32 3.91 18.41
CA MET A 1 1.96 3.37 18.26
C MET A 1 1.43 3.68 16.87
N LEU A 2 0.89 2.69 16.19
CA LEU A 2 0.32 2.83 14.86
C LEU A 2 -1.07 3.45 14.93
N LYS A 3 -1.30 4.52 14.17
CA LYS A 3 -2.59 5.18 14.11
C LYS A 3 -3.04 5.35 12.65
N GLU A 4 -4.34 5.27 12.44
CA GLU A 4 -4.95 5.49 11.15
C GLU A 4 -5.88 6.70 11.23
N GLN A 5 -5.83 7.52 10.20
CA GLN A 5 -6.71 8.66 10.03
C GLN A 5 -7.34 8.59 8.65
N MET A 6 -8.66 8.60 8.59
CA MET A 6 -9.39 8.57 7.32
C MET A 6 -9.99 9.94 7.04
N ARG A 7 -9.84 10.42 5.82
CA ARG A 7 -10.43 11.66 5.36
C ARG A 7 -10.98 11.50 3.95
N THR A 8 -12.14 12.03 3.71
CA THR A 8 -12.72 12.09 2.36
C THR A 8 -12.28 13.40 1.70
N ILE A 9 -11.56 13.27 0.59
CA ILE A 9 -11.08 14.40 -0.19
C ILE A 9 -11.71 14.31 -1.57
N GLY A 10 -12.59 15.26 -1.90
CA GLY A 10 -13.44 15.14 -3.08
C GLY A 10 -14.38 13.94 -2.95
N ASN A 11 -14.34 13.02 -3.90
CA ASN A 11 -15.12 11.78 -3.87
C ASN A 11 -14.28 10.55 -3.49
N ILE A 12 -13.07 10.77 -2.95
CA ILE A 12 -12.11 9.69 -2.67
C ILE A 12 -11.86 9.61 -1.17
N ASN A 13 -11.95 8.41 -0.61
CA ASN A 13 -11.55 8.14 0.77
C ASN A 13 -10.04 7.85 0.80
N VAL A 14 -9.31 8.66 1.55
CA VAL A 14 -7.87 8.53 1.73
C VAL A 14 -7.60 8.16 3.19
N THR A 15 -6.85 7.08 3.39
CA THR A 15 -6.43 6.64 4.72
C THR A 15 -4.95 6.96 4.90
N LYS A 16 -4.64 7.70 5.95
CA LYS A 16 -3.27 7.97 6.38
C LYS A 16 -2.93 7.05 7.54
N THR A 17 -1.89 6.24 7.37
CA THR A 17 -1.34 5.41 8.44
C THR A 17 -0.02 6.02 8.89
N PHE A 18 0.14 6.23 10.19
CA PHE A 18 1.32 6.87 10.75
C PHE A 18 1.64 6.30 12.14
N ILE A 19 2.89 6.50 12.56
CA ILE A 19 3.34 6.16 13.91
C ILE A 19 3.42 7.47 14.69
N GLN A 20 2.73 7.53 15.83
CA GLN A 20 2.76 8.68 16.72
C GLN A 20 3.55 8.35 17.99
N CYS A 21 4.52 9.19 18.32
CA CYS A 21 5.27 9.06 19.55
C CYS A 21 4.37 9.41 20.76
N PRO A 22 4.25 8.51 21.76
CA PRO A 22 3.39 8.79 22.93
C PRO A 22 3.93 9.90 23.84
N TYR A 23 5.19 10.27 23.70
CA TYR A 23 5.82 11.29 24.55
C TYR A 23 5.78 12.68 23.98
N CYS A 24 6.02 12.84 22.67
CA CYS A 24 6.06 14.16 22.03
C CYS A 24 4.93 14.40 21.04
N ASN A 25 4.07 13.41 20.81
CA ASN A 25 2.97 13.43 19.84
C ASN A 25 3.42 13.69 18.39
N GLU A 26 4.70 13.51 18.11
CA GLU A 26 5.24 13.66 16.76
C GLU A 26 4.84 12.47 15.90
N LYS A 27 4.51 12.74 14.63
CA LYS A 27 4.07 11.72 13.67
C LYS A 27 5.19 11.34 12.74
N PHE A 28 5.44 10.04 12.61
CA PHE A 28 6.51 9.50 11.77
C PHE A 28 5.98 8.48 10.77
N GLY A 29 6.72 8.31 9.66
CA GLY A 29 6.53 7.22 8.73
C GLY A 29 5.13 7.14 8.14
N ALA A 30 4.56 8.29 7.80
CA ALA A 30 3.21 8.34 7.24
C ALA A 30 3.16 7.81 5.81
N TYR A 31 2.16 6.99 5.51
CA TYR A 31 1.84 6.60 4.14
C TYR A 31 0.34 6.66 3.93
N TYR A 32 -0.04 6.85 2.67
CA TYR A 32 -1.41 7.11 2.28
C TYR A 32 -1.95 5.98 1.42
N ASP A 33 -3.19 5.57 1.67
CA ASP A 33 -3.87 4.54 0.91
C ASP A 33 -5.21 5.04 0.42
N THR A 34 -5.54 4.69 -0.84
CA THR A 34 -6.87 4.80 -1.40
C THR A 34 -7.43 3.41 -1.61
N GLN A 35 -8.68 3.31 -2.06
CA GLN A 35 -9.25 2.00 -2.39
C GLN A 35 -8.45 1.28 -3.46
N SER A 36 -7.91 2.02 -4.44
CA SER A 36 -7.07 1.46 -5.51
C SER A 36 -5.81 0.78 -4.95
N THR A 37 -5.09 1.44 -4.04
CA THR A 37 -3.88 0.87 -3.43
C THR A 37 -4.21 -0.31 -2.52
N LEU A 38 -5.33 -0.26 -1.80
CA LEU A 38 -5.78 -1.36 -0.95
C LEU A 38 -6.14 -2.60 -1.78
N VAL A 39 -6.77 -2.41 -2.93
CA VAL A 39 -7.05 -3.51 -3.88
C VAL A 39 -5.77 -4.12 -4.40
N LEU A 40 -4.78 -3.30 -4.78
CA LEU A 40 -3.47 -3.77 -5.22
C LEU A 40 -2.77 -4.60 -4.14
N LYS A 41 -2.80 -4.14 -2.90
CA LYS A 41 -2.22 -4.88 -1.76
C LYS A 41 -2.88 -6.24 -1.59
N LYS A 42 -4.21 -6.33 -1.71
CA LYS A 42 -4.93 -7.60 -1.65
C LYS A 42 -4.54 -8.53 -2.79
N GLN A 43 -4.42 -8.01 -4.00
CA GLN A 43 -4.01 -8.80 -5.16
C GLN A 43 -2.60 -9.36 -4.99
N ILE A 44 -1.67 -8.54 -4.50
CA ILE A 44 -0.29 -8.97 -4.22
C ILE A 44 -0.28 -10.09 -3.18
N ARG A 45 -1.04 -9.97 -2.11
CA ARG A 45 -1.15 -11.03 -1.07
C ARG A 45 -1.68 -12.33 -1.65
N LYS A 46 -2.69 -12.27 -2.53
CA LYS A 46 -3.24 -13.46 -3.19
C LYS A 46 -2.20 -14.12 -4.08
N HIS A 47 -1.43 -13.34 -4.83
CA HIS A 47 -0.35 -13.87 -5.67
C HIS A 47 0.75 -14.52 -4.85
N ILE A 48 1.14 -13.92 -3.73
CA ILE A 48 2.14 -14.48 -2.81
C ILE A 48 1.65 -15.82 -2.23
N ALA A 49 0.40 -15.87 -1.79
CA ALA A 49 -0.20 -17.12 -1.27
C ALA A 49 -0.22 -18.21 -2.34
N LYS A 50 -0.59 -17.86 -3.58
CA LYS A 50 -0.59 -18.79 -4.71
C LYS A 50 0.82 -19.27 -5.04
N LEU A 51 1.82 -18.39 -4.94
CA LEU A 51 3.22 -18.72 -5.19
C LEU A 51 3.71 -19.87 -4.31
N GLN A 52 3.29 -19.89 -3.05
CA GLN A 52 3.66 -20.95 -2.10
C GLN A 52 3.12 -22.32 -2.49
N THR A 53 2.07 -22.39 -3.30
CA THR A 53 1.44 -23.64 -3.75
C THR A 53 1.93 -24.10 -5.11
N ILE A 54 2.63 -23.25 -5.85
CA ILE A 54 3.13 -23.56 -7.19
C ILE A 54 4.41 -24.40 -7.09
N ARG A 55 4.40 -25.57 -7.73
CA ARG A 55 5.57 -26.46 -7.79
C ARG A 55 6.30 -26.40 -9.13
N ASP A 56 5.64 -25.92 -10.18
CA ASP A 56 6.22 -25.76 -11.50
C ASP A 56 7.07 -24.48 -11.55
N GLU A 57 8.34 -24.63 -11.89
CA GLU A 57 9.30 -23.53 -11.97
C GLU A 57 8.89 -22.47 -12.99
N HIS A 58 8.34 -22.86 -14.12
CA HIS A 58 7.89 -21.92 -15.16
C HIS A 58 6.73 -21.07 -14.68
N GLN A 59 5.73 -21.67 -14.04
CA GLN A 59 4.61 -20.94 -13.47
C GLN A 59 5.04 -20.06 -12.29
N HIS A 60 5.98 -20.54 -11.49
CA HIS A 60 6.56 -19.78 -10.38
C HIS A 60 7.19 -18.47 -10.88
N ARG A 61 7.98 -18.53 -11.94
CA ARG A 61 8.60 -17.35 -12.55
C ARG A 61 7.56 -16.36 -13.10
N LYS A 62 6.51 -16.86 -13.75
CA LYS A 62 5.40 -16.01 -14.24
C LYS A 62 4.72 -15.26 -13.10
N GLU A 63 4.46 -15.97 -12.02
CA GLU A 63 3.81 -15.39 -10.85
C GLU A 63 4.69 -14.32 -10.19
N LEU A 64 6.00 -14.58 -10.07
CA LEU A 64 6.96 -13.60 -9.56
C LEU A 64 6.98 -12.32 -10.38
N LYS A 65 6.94 -12.44 -11.71
CA LYS A 65 6.89 -11.26 -12.60
C LYS A 65 5.61 -10.46 -12.41
N ALA A 66 4.47 -11.14 -12.24
CA ALA A 66 3.20 -10.48 -11.97
C ALA A 66 3.22 -9.72 -10.64
N ILE A 67 3.81 -10.32 -9.60
CA ILE A 67 3.98 -9.69 -8.29
C ILE A 67 4.87 -8.45 -8.41
N GLU A 68 6.01 -8.55 -9.11
CA GLU A 68 6.92 -7.42 -9.34
C GLU A 68 6.21 -6.24 -10.01
N LYS A 69 5.46 -6.50 -11.07
CA LYS A 69 4.73 -5.44 -11.79
C LYS A 69 3.74 -4.73 -10.86
N LYS A 70 3.01 -5.48 -10.05
CA LYS A 70 2.04 -4.91 -9.12
C LYS A 70 2.71 -4.14 -8.00
N GLN A 71 3.83 -4.62 -7.48
CA GLN A 71 4.61 -3.92 -6.47
C GLN A 71 5.15 -2.59 -6.98
N LYS A 72 5.69 -2.56 -8.19
CA LYS A 72 6.17 -1.32 -8.83
C LYS A 72 5.04 -0.31 -9.03
N ARG A 73 3.87 -0.79 -9.45
CA ARG A 73 2.69 0.05 -9.59
C ARG A 73 2.23 0.60 -8.25
N LEU A 74 2.22 -0.23 -7.21
CA LEU A 74 1.86 0.19 -5.85
C LEU A 74 2.82 1.26 -5.33
N GLU A 75 4.13 1.09 -5.50
CA GLU A 75 5.13 2.10 -5.12
C GLU A 75 4.88 3.43 -5.82
N ARG A 76 4.63 3.38 -7.13
CA ARG A 76 4.36 4.59 -7.93
C ARG A 76 3.12 5.32 -7.42
N GLU A 77 2.02 4.58 -7.22
CA GLU A 77 0.78 5.16 -6.70
C GLU A 77 0.96 5.72 -5.29
N SER A 78 1.69 5.02 -4.43
CA SER A 78 1.98 5.48 -3.07
C SER A 78 2.76 6.80 -3.06
N ARG A 79 3.74 6.95 -3.94
CA ARG A 79 4.50 8.21 -4.08
C ARG A 79 3.62 9.36 -4.55
N ILE A 80 2.75 9.10 -5.53
CA ILE A 80 1.81 10.10 -6.03
C ILE A 80 0.86 10.54 -4.91
N LEU A 81 0.33 9.59 -4.15
CA LEU A 81 -0.56 9.88 -3.02
C LEU A 81 0.15 10.69 -1.94
N GLU A 82 1.37 10.32 -1.59
CA GLU A 82 2.17 11.05 -0.62
C GLU A 82 2.36 12.52 -1.03
N THR A 83 2.75 12.75 -2.28
CA THR A 83 2.93 14.09 -2.81
C THR A 83 1.62 14.87 -2.86
N LYS A 84 0.53 14.21 -3.25
CA LYS A 84 -0.77 14.85 -3.46
C LYS A 84 -1.47 15.19 -2.15
N TYR A 85 -1.41 14.30 -1.15
CA TYR A 85 -2.20 14.42 0.07
C TYR A 85 -1.40 14.78 1.31
N ASN A 86 -0.10 14.95 1.22
CA ASN A 86 0.74 15.31 2.35
C ASN A 86 0.30 16.61 3.04
N LYS A 87 -0.20 17.57 2.27
CA LYS A 87 -0.68 18.86 2.78
C LYS A 87 -2.12 18.80 3.31
N GLU A 88 -2.88 17.76 2.98
CA GLU A 88 -4.29 17.63 3.34
C GLU A 88 -4.49 17.07 4.76
N PHE A 89 -3.45 16.50 5.33
CA PHE A 89 -3.46 15.93 6.67
C PHE A 89 -2.54 16.77 7.62
#